data_0c0194367f44fc3f9f6023082f0d16a7
#
_entry.id   0c0194367f44fc3f9f6023082f0d16a7
#
_cell.length_a   1.000
_cell.length_b   1.000
_cell.length_c   1.000
_cell.angle_alpha   90.00
_cell.angle_beta   90.00
_cell.angle_gamma   90.00
#
_symmetry.space_group_name_H-M   'P 1'
#
loop_
_entity.id
_entity.type
_entity.pdbx_description
1 polymer ?
#
loop_
_entity_poly.entity_id
_entity_poly.type
_entity_poly.pdbx_seq_one_letter_code
_entity_poly.pdbx_strand_id
1 'polypeptide(L)'
;MALARVVTFEGVGKDRMAEMDREMREGQPPEGVQTTEIVVLHDPEAERSLVILFFETEDDYRRGDEVLSAMPAGDTPGRRTSVTKYDVAARMTT
;
A
#
# COMPACT_ATOMS: atom_id res chain seq x y z
N MET A 1 -2.80 18.09 -6.62
CA MET A 1 -3.41 16.92 -7.27
C MET A 1 -3.03 15.66 -6.50
N ALA A 2 -3.99 14.81 -6.20
CA ALA A 2 -3.73 13.59 -5.44
C ALA A 2 -3.01 12.54 -6.28
N LEU A 3 -2.20 11.75 -5.61
CA LEU A 3 -1.37 10.71 -6.21
C LEU A 3 -1.63 9.37 -5.52
N ALA A 4 -1.47 8.27 -6.25
CA ALA A 4 -1.60 6.94 -5.70
C ALA A 4 -0.33 6.12 -5.95
N ARG A 5 0.13 5.42 -4.92
CA ARG A 5 1.21 4.45 -5.03
C ARG A 5 0.59 3.07 -4.98
N VAL A 6 0.62 2.36 -6.10
CA VAL A 6 0.00 1.05 -6.24
C VAL A 6 1.08 -0.01 -6.24
N VAL A 7 1.02 -0.89 -5.25
CA VAL A 7 2.02 -1.95 -5.07
C VAL A 7 1.35 -3.30 -5.20
N THR A 8 1.93 -4.17 -6.02
CA THR A 8 1.46 -5.54 -6.17
C THR A 8 2.36 -6.48 -5.37
N PHE A 9 1.73 -7.35 -4.58
CA PHE A 9 2.41 -8.41 -3.84
C PHE A 9 1.87 -9.76 -4.27
N GLU A 10 2.77 -10.73 -4.41
CA GLU A 10 2.43 -12.13 -4.69
C GLU A 10 2.73 -12.99 -3.47
N GLY A 11 2.08 -14.13 -3.35
CA GLY A 11 2.28 -15.06 -2.25
C GLY A 11 1.63 -14.60 -0.96
N VAL A 12 0.51 -13.89 -1.05
CA VAL A 12 -0.23 -13.39 0.11
C VAL A 12 -1.43 -14.29 0.36
N GLY A 13 -1.28 -15.24 1.29
CA GLY A 13 -2.37 -16.13 1.68
C GLY A 13 -3.36 -15.46 2.63
N LYS A 14 -4.46 -16.17 2.91
CA LYS A 14 -5.54 -15.65 3.77
C LYS A 14 -5.05 -15.32 5.18
N ASP A 15 -4.20 -16.16 5.75
CA ASP A 15 -3.69 -15.95 7.12
C ASP A 15 -2.82 -14.70 7.19
N ARG A 16 -1.95 -14.51 6.21
CA ARG A 16 -1.10 -13.32 6.16
C ARG A 16 -1.93 -12.06 5.94
N MET A 17 -2.98 -12.14 5.14
CA MET A 17 -3.88 -11.00 4.91
C MET A 17 -4.65 -10.65 6.18
N ALA A 18 -5.12 -11.62 6.94
CA ALA A 18 -5.81 -11.38 8.21
C ALA A 18 -4.88 -10.72 9.23
N GLU A 19 -3.62 -11.15 9.29
CA GLU A 19 -2.61 -10.55 10.14
C GLU A 19 -2.33 -9.10 9.74
N MET A 20 -2.18 -8.84 8.46
CA MET A 20 -1.96 -7.50 7.93
C MET A 20 -3.14 -6.57 8.21
N ASP A 21 -4.37 -7.05 8.05
CA ASP A 21 -5.57 -6.28 8.36
C ASP A 21 -5.59 -5.86 9.83
N ARG A 22 -5.25 -6.80 10.73
CA ARG A 22 -5.18 -6.51 12.15
C ARG A 22 -4.09 -5.48 12.46
N GLU A 23 -2.90 -5.64 11.88
CA GLU A 23 -1.79 -4.70 12.06
C GLU A 23 -2.16 -3.29 11.61
N MET A 24 -2.87 -3.18 10.49
CA MET A 24 -3.31 -1.89 9.95
C MET A 24 -4.36 -1.22 10.84
N ARG A 25 -5.26 -2.00 11.43
CA ARG A 25 -6.30 -1.46 12.33
C ARG A 25 -5.72 -0.99 13.66
N GLU A 26 -4.69 -1.67 14.15
CA GLU A 26 -4.08 -1.38 15.46
C GLU A 26 -2.89 -0.45 15.37
N GLY A 27 -2.28 -0.34 14.19
CA GLY A 27 -1.06 0.41 13.98
C GLY A 27 -1.28 1.75 13.30
N GLN A 28 -0.16 2.38 12.98
CA GLN A 28 -0.11 3.63 12.23
C GLN A 28 0.81 3.45 11.03
N PRO A 29 0.70 4.31 10.00
CA PRO A 29 1.64 4.29 8.89
C PRO A 29 3.08 4.46 9.41
N PRO A 30 4.08 3.90 8.70
CA PRO A 30 5.47 4.11 9.08
C PRO A 30 5.81 5.59 9.19
N GLU A 31 6.75 5.92 10.08
CA GLU A 31 7.21 7.28 10.23
C GLU A 31 7.77 7.81 8.90
N GLY A 32 7.40 9.02 8.55
CA GLY A 32 7.78 9.64 7.29
C GLY A 32 6.82 9.37 6.14
N VAL A 33 5.79 8.56 6.34
CA VAL A 33 4.76 8.29 5.33
C VAL A 33 3.51 9.08 5.67
N GLN A 34 3.26 10.16 4.94
CA GLN A 34 2.10 11.02 5.13
C GLN A 34 1.03 10.69 4.09
N THR A 35 0.40 9.53 4.26
CA THR A 35 -0.68 9.08 3.39
C THR A 35 -2.03 9.55 3.93
N THR A 36 -2.95 9.84 3.02
CA THR A 36 -4.30 10.27 3.38
C THR A 36 -5.26 9.09 3.50
N GLU A 37 -4.95 8.00 2.83
CA GLU A 37 -5.80 6.80 2.84
C GLU A 37 -4.97 5.61 2.37
N ILE A 38 -5.24 4.44 2.94
CA ILE A 38 -4.64 3.18 2.51
C ILE A 38 -5.78 2.21 2.20
N VAL A 39 -5.73 1.62 1.00
CA VAL A 39 -6.68 0.59 0.59
C VAL A 39 -5.92 -0.67 0.25
N VAL A 40 -6.34 -1.79 0.80
CA VAL A 40 -5.75 -3.11 0.51
C VAL A 40 -6.79 -3.96 -0.17
N LEU A 41 -6.45 -4.46 -1.36
CA LEU A 41 -7.27 -5.40 -2.11
C LEU A 41 -6.60 -6.76 -2.05
N HIS A 42 -7.40 -7.83 -1.97
CA HIS A 42 -6.88 -9.18 -1.87
C HIS A 42 -7.64 -10.12 -2.80
N ASP A 43 -6.88 -10.87 -3.59
CA ASP A 43 -7.40 -11.99 -4.38
C ASP A 43 -6.91 -13.27 -3.70
N PRO A 44 -7.74 -13.93 -2.88
CA PRO A 44 -7.30 -15.09 -2.12
C PRO A 44 -7.01 -16.31 -2.98
N GLU A 45 -7.65 -16.43 -4.14
CA GLU A 45 -7.39 -17.56 -5.02
C GLU A 45 -6.02 -17.48 -5.69
N ALA A 46 -5.66 -16.28 -6.15
CA ALA A 46 -4.35 -16.03 -6.76
C ALA A 46 -3.25 -15.75 -5.71
N GLU A 47 -3.64 -15.62 -4.44
CA GLU A 47 -2.74 -15.20 -3.36
C GLU A 47 -2.00 -13.91 -3.70
N ARG A 48 -2.74 -12.95 -4.29
CA ARG A 48 -2.21 -11.66 -4.73
C ARG A 48 -2.88 -10.52 -3.98
N SER A 49 -2.10 -9.49 -3.66
CA SER A 49 -2.63 -8.31 -3.02
C SER A 49 -2.17 -7.05 -3.73
N LEU A 50 -3.05 -6.04 -3.75
CA LEU A 50 -2.71 -4.68 -4.14
C LEU A 50 -2.81 -3.80 -2.91
N VAL A 51 -1.76 -3.02 -2.66
CA VAL A 51 -1.77 -2.03 -1.59
C VAL A 51 -1.68 -0.66 -2.24
N ILE A 52 -2.69 0.15 -1.99
CA ILE A 52 -2.81 1.48 -2.60
C ILE A 52 -2.72 2.52 -1.49
N LEU A 53 -1.72 3.40 -1.60
CA LEU A 53 -1.56 4.53 -0.69
C LEU A 53 -1.83 5.82 -1.45
N PHE A 54 -2.66 6.68 -0.88
CA PHE A 54 -2.99 7.96 -1.48
C PHE A 54 -2.22 9.08 -0.79
N PHE A 55 -1.72 10.03 -1.59
CA PHE A 55 -0.96 11.18 -1.12
C PHE A 55 -1.54 12.45 -1.75
N GLU A 56 -1.51 13.55 -1.03
CA GLU A 56 -2.03 14.83 -1.55
C GLU A 56 -1.04 15.55 -2.44
N THR A 57 0.26 15.40 -2.18
CA THR A 57 1.30 16.14 -2.89
C THR A 57 2.38 15.24 -3.43
N GLU A 58 3.10 15.73 -4.43
CA GLU A 58 4.27 15.06 -4.99
C GLU A 58 5.36 14.84 -3.94
N ASP A 59 5.56 15.81 -3.06
CA ASP A 59 6.56 15.69 -1.99
C ASP A 59 6.21 14.59 -1.00
N ASP A 60 4.94 14.50 -0.60
CA ASP A 60 4.49 13.44 0.30
C ASP A 60 4.63 12.07 -0.34
N TYR A 61 4.31 11.97 -1.64
CA TYR A 61 4.50 10.73 -2.39
C TYR A 61 5.97 10.31 -2.39
N ARG A 62 6.87 11.22 -2.73
CA ARG A 62 8.30 10.93 -2.83
C ARG A 62 8.87 10.46 -1.49
N ARG A 63 8.52 11.13 -0.41
CA ARG A 63 8.97 10.75 0.93
C ARG A 63 8.44 9.38 1.33
N GLY A 64 7.16 9.14 1.09
CA GLY A 64 6.53 7.84 1.39
C GLY A 64 7.14 6.72 0.55
N ASP A 65 7.39 6.96 -0.71
CA ASP A 65 8.00 5.98 -1.60
C ASP A 65 9.41 5.61 -1.14
N GLU A 66 10.21 6.57 -0.71
CA GLU A 66 11.55 6.30 -0.19
C GLU A 66 11.50 5.41 1.05
N VAL A 67 10.63 5.71 2.00
CA VAL A 67 10.48 4.93 3.24
C VAL A 67 10.01 3.52 2.91
N LEU A 68 8.96 3.39 2.10
CA LEU A 68 8.35 2.09 1.82
C LEU A 68 9.24 1.22 0.93
N SER A 69 9.98 1.82 0.00
CA SER A 69 10.90 1.07 -0.86
C SER A 69 12.09 0.52 -0.09
N ALA A 70 12.45 1.13 1.02
CA ALA A 70 13.56 0.70 1.87
C ALA A 70 13.16 -0.36 2.90
N MET A 71 11.86 -0.69 3.01
CA MET A 71 11.40 -1.67 4.00
C MET A 71 11.97 -3.06 3.71
N PRO A 72 12.43 -3.79 4.75
CA PRO A 72 12.89 -5.17 4.57
C PRO A 72 11.78 -6.08 4.06
N ALA A 73 12.16 -7.14 3.34
CA ALA A 73 11.20 -8.10 2.78
C ALA A 73 10.30 -8.75 3.85
N GLY A 74 10.81 -8.91 5.08
CA GLY A 74 10.02 -9.48 6.17
C GLY A 74 8.90 -8.59 6.68
N ASP A 75 8.93 -7.30 6.37
CA ASP A 75 7.90 -6.34 6.78
C ASP A 75 6.83 -6.14 5.73
N THR A 76 6.94 -6.81 4.58
CA THR A 76 5.94 -6.74 3.52
C THR A 76 4.98 -7.94 3.60
N PRO A 77 3.75 -7.80 3.07
CA PRO A 77 2.77 -8.90 3.13
C PRO A 77 3.15 -10.11 2.28
N GLY A 78 4.00 -9.91 1.28
CA GLY A 78 4.44 -10.96 0.39
C GLY A 78 5.59 -10.44 -0.47
N ARG A 79 5.78 -11.08 -1.65
CA ARG A 79 6.83 -10.66 -2.58
C ARG A 79 6.34 -9.49 -3.42
N ARG A 80 7.02 -8.36 -3.33
CA ARG A 80 6.68 -7.17 -4.12
C ARG A 80 7.11 -7.37 -5.57
N THR A 81 6.14 -7.31 -6.48
CA THR A 81 6.39 -7.52 -7.91
C THR A 81 6.33 -6.24 -8.74
N SER A 82 5.60 -5.23 -8.28
CA SER A 82 5.55 -3.94 -8.97
C SER A 82 5.21 -2.81 -8.03
N VAL A 83 5.70 -1.62 -8.36
CA VAL A 83 5.32 -0.36 -7.71
C VAL A 83 5.04 0.62 -8.84
N THR A 84 3.81 1.14 -8.89
CA THR A 84 3.39 2.04 -9.95
C THR A 84 2.80 3.31 -9.34
N LYS A 85 3.21 4.44 -9.92
CA LYS A 85 2.69 5.76 -9.54
C LYS A 85 1.58 6.15 -10.49
N TYR A 86 0.46 6.61 -9.93
CA TYR A 86 -0.67 7.13 -10.70
C TYR A 86 -1.08 8.49 -10.19
N ASP A 87 -1.57 9.33 -11.09
CA ASP A 87 -2.34 10.51 -10.70
C ASP A 87 -3.77 10.05 -10.45
N VAL A 88 -4.40 10.57 -9.41
CA VAL A 88 -5.81 10.29 -9.16
C VAL A 88 -6.63 11.18 -10.10
N ALA A 89 -7.08 10.62 -11.21
CA ALA A 89 -7.79 11.38 -12.24
C ALA A 89 -9.23 11.70 -11.84
N ALA A 90 -9.86 10.80 -11.10
CA ALA A 90 -11.24 11.00 -10.65
C ALA A 90 -11.51 10.15 -9.42
N ARG A 91 -12.32 10.66 -8.52
CA ARG A 91 -12.72 9.94 -7.31
C ARG A 91 -14.14 10.35 -6.97
N MET A 92 -14.99 9.37 -6.77
CA MET A 92 -16.38 9.61 -6.41
C MET A 92 -16.79 8.68 -5.25
N THR A 93 -17.35 9.28 -4.21
CA THR A 93 -17.93 8.54 -3.09
C THR A 93 -19.45 8.60 -3.24
N THR A 94 -20.09 7.44 -3.23
CA THR A 94 -21.54 7.36 -3.42
C THR A 94 -22.24 6.90 -2.15
#